data_bbbc6ac927cb6ad43a6abe28845bb5d6
#
_entry.id   bbbc6ac927cb6ad43a6abe28845bb5d6
#
_cell.length_a   1.000
_cell.length_b   1.000
_cell.length_c   1.000
_cell.angle_alpha   90.00
_cell.angle_beta   90.00
_cell.angle_gamma   90.00
#
_symmetry.space_group_name_H-M   'P 1'
#
loop_
_entity.id
_entity.type
_entity.pdbx_description
1 polymer ?
#
loop_
_entity_poly.entity_id
_entity_poly.type
_entity_poly.pdbx_seq_one_letter_code
_entity_poly.pdbx_strand_id
1 'polypeptide(L)'
;MLGYLKGYERESVLAPLFKMLEATFDLFVPLVMADIVNVGIAAHDLHYILVRCGLLLLLAFIGLTCSLTAQYFSAKAAVGYSTALRHALFAHIQSLSFSEMDTLGTSTLITRMTSDVNQVQSGLNLFLRLFLRSPFVVIGAMVMAFTVNARAALIFVVAIPLLSVVVFGVMVITRPLYKTAQVRLDRVLGLTRENLTGVRVVRAFDKEQDEIDRFENANDLLTRMQLHVGHLSALMSPLTYVIINIAIVALLYVGSIEINVGGMASGDVIALVNYMNQILIELVKLANLIVQVSKALACAGRVQAVLDTKPGMDFPAELRSEVPADKAGDAVRFDHVSLTYAGAGAPSLSDISFTAKRGQTIGVIGGTGSGKSSLVNLIPRFYDATEGTVEILGRPAADYPREALRGKVNVVMQKAQLFGGTIRSNLLWGNKNATDAELWAALETAQAAEFVQAKPLGLDEPVEQGGRNLSGGQKQRLTIARALVGKPDILILDDSASALDYATDAALRKALAALPGSLTVFIVSQRAASLQHADQILVLDDGRLVGLGTHDQLRQSCPVYEEIYESQFKKGDVQR
;
A
#
# COMPACT_ATOMS: atom_id res chain seq x y z
N MET A 1 10.98 -3.87 13.24
CA MET A 1 11.32 -2.64 12.48
C MET A 1 12.81 -2.29 12.48
N LEU A 2 13.50 -2.19 13.62
CA LEU A 2 14.94 -1.81 13.64
C LEU A 2 15.87 -2.79 12.89
N GLY A 3 15.46 -4.06 12.73
CA GLY A 3 16.23 -5.04 11.96
C GLY A 3 16.53 -4.65 10.50
N TYR A 4 15.70 -3.77 9.89
CA TYR A 4 15.93 -3.30 8.51
C TYR A 4 17.00 -2.21 8.39
N LEU A 5 17.58 -1.75 9.53
CA LEU A 5 18.77 -0.89 9.56
C LEU A 5 20.08 -1.68 9.46
N LYS A 6 20.04 -3.02 9.51
CA LYS A 6 21.23 -3.84 9.34
C LYS A 6 21.92 -3.52 8.01
N GLY A 7 23.24 -3.27 8.08
CA GLY A 7 24.05 -2.83 6.95
C GLY A 7 24.18 -1.31 6.81
N TYR A 8 23.43 -0.53 7.61
CA TYR A 8 23.49 0.94 7.65
C TYR A 8 23.74 1.49 9.05
N GLU A 9 24.27 0.66 9.95
CA GLU A 9 24.56 1.05 11.34
C GLU A 9 25.59 2.18 11.41
N ARG A 10 26.65 2.10 10.58
CA ARG A 10 27.70 3.12 10.51
C ARG A 10 27.14 4.47 10.08
N GLU A 11 26.34 4.49 9.03
CA GLU A 11 25.67 5.69 8.52
C GLU A 11 24.72 6.29 9.55
N SER A 12 24.00 5.45 10.29
CA SER A 12 23.05 5.85 11.33
C SER A 12 23.74 6.48 12.55
N VAL A 13 25.00 6.16 12.81
CA VAL A 13 25.81 6.76 13.88
C VAL A 13 26.55 8.00 13.36
N LEU A 14 27.14 7.93 12.16
CA LEU A 14 27.92 9.03 11.58
C LEU A 14 27.06 10.25 11.28
N ALA A 15 25.82 10.08 10.82
CA ALA A 15 24.95 11.20 10.48
C ALA A 15 24.67 12.11 11.70
N PRO A 16 24.20 11.63 12.87
CA PRO A 16 24.05 12.45 14.07
C PRO A 16 25.39 13.01 14.57
N LEU A 17 26.49 12.25 14.49
CA LEU A 17 27.81 12.68 14.94
C LEU A 17 28.26 13.93 14.18
N PHE A 18 28.24 13.91 12.84
CA PHE A 18 28.60 15.06 12.02
C PHE A 18 27.63 16.24 12.22
N LYS A 19 26.34 15.94 12.51
CA LYS A 19 25.35 16.99 12.80
C LYS A 19 25.60 17.65 14.17
N MET A 20 26.09 16.92 15.16
CA MET A 20 26.50 17.46 16.43
C MET A 20 27.82 18.26 16.30
N LEU A 21 28.75 17.77 15.47
CA LEU A 21 30.00 18.49 15.20
C LEU A 21 29.74 19.84 14.50
N GLU A 22 28.86 19.87 13.48
CA GLU A 22 28.36 21.10 12.87
C GLU A 22 27.80 22.06 13.93
N ALA A 23 26.90 21.55 14.80
CA ALA A 23 26.26 22.33 15.85
C ALA A 23 27.31 22.92 16.85
N THR A 24 28.37 22.18 17.13
CA THR A 24 29.47 22.66 17.99
C THR A 24 30.18 23.87 17.34
N PHE A 25 30.48 23.80 16.04
CA PHE A 25 31.05 24.93 15.34
C PHE A 25 30.10 26.13 15.26
N ASP A 26 28.81 25.91 15.04
CA ASP A 26 27.77 26.95 15.04
C ASP A 26 27.74 27.71 16.39
N LEU A 27 28.01 27.04 17.52
CA LEU A 27 28.03 27.65 18.85
C LEU A 27 29.30 28.56 19.08
N PHE A 28 30.39 28.35 18.34
CA PHE A 28 31.55 29.21 18.43
C PHE A 28 31.42 30.51 17.61
N VAL A 29 30.55 30.53 16.59
CA VAL A 29 30.40 31.71 15.72
C VAL A 29 30.06 33.00 16.48
N PRO A 30 29.08 33.01 17.43
CA PRO A 30 28.79 34.22 18.21
C PRO A 30 29.96 34.73 19.06
N LEU A 31 30.80 33.82 19.59
CA LEU A 31 32.01 34.24 20.35
C LEU A 31 33.06 34.92 19.47
N VAL A 32 33.33 34.39 18.29
CA VAL A 32 34.26 35.00 17.34
C VAL A 32 33.74 36.38 16.88
N MET A 33 32.41 36.50 16.70
CA MET A 33 31.76 37.79 16.43
C MET A 33 31.96 38.77 17.58
N ALA A 34 31.81 38.31 18.85
CA ALA A 34 32.10 39.14 20.02
C ALA A 34 33.57 39.61 20.03
N ASP A 35 34.52 38.73 19.75
CA ASP A 35 35.93 39.07 19.67
C ASP A 35 36.24 40.16 18.62
N ILE A 36 35.62 40.08 17.44
CA ILE A 36 35.75 41.10 16.38
C ILE A 36 35.31 42.46 16.90
N VAL A 37 34.19 42.51 17.61
CA VAL A 37 33.63 43.76 18.14
C VAL A 37 34.46 44.27 19.32
N ASN A 38 34.79 43.39 20.28
CA ASN A 38 35.46 43.78 21.54
C ASN A 38 36.93 44.18 21.37
N VAL A 39 37.64 43.53 20.45
CA VAL A 39 39.07 43.75 20.25
C VAL A 39 39.34 44.47 18.93
N GLY A 40 38.86 43.90 17.82
CA GLY A 40 39.18 44.39 16.49
C GLY A 40 38.64 45.81 16.20
N ILE A 41 37.35 46.01 16.43
CA ILE A 41 36.68 47.30 16.20
C ILE A 41 37.13 48.32 17.26
N ALA A 42 37.14 47.91 18.53
CA ALA A 42 37.52 48.81 19.63
C ALA A 42 38.98 49.33 19.52
N ALA A 43 39.90 48.49 19.06
CA ALA A 43 41.29 48.85 18.84
C ALA A 43 41.58 49.44 17.43
N HIS A 44 40.61 49.53 16.53
CA HIS A 44 40.74 49.88 15.11
C HIS A 44 41.81 49.02 14.37
N ASP A 45 41.98 47.74 14.79
CA ASP A 45 42.94 46.80 14.21
C ASP A 45 42.33 46.02 13.04
N LEU A 46 42.56 46.50 11.84
CA LEU A 46 42.07 45.87 10.61
C LEU A 46 42.64 44.45 10.41
N HIS A 47 43.93 44.26 10.80
CA HIS A 47 44.56 42.94 10.66
C HIS A 47 43.90 41.90 11.54
N TYR A 48 43.62 42.22 12.79
CA TYR A 48 42.87 41.35 13.72
C TYR A 48 41.49 41.02 13.20
N ILE A 49 40.76 42.03 12.69
CA ILE A 49 39.41 41.81 12.09
C ILE A 49 39.50 40.84 10.92
N LEU A 50 40.44 41.02 9.98
CA LEU A 50 40.59 40.14 8.82
C LEU A 50 40.94 38.70 9.21
N VAL A 51 41.81 38.50 10.20
CA VAL A 51 42.15 37.16 10.72
C VAL A 51 40.92 36.48 11.34
N ARG A 52 40.15 37.21 12.16
CA ARG A 52 38.91 36.67 12.77
C ARG A 52 37.81 36.42 11.73
N CYS A 53 37.65 37.26 10.71
CA CYS A 53 36.77 37.00 9.57
C CYS A 53 37.20 35.74 8.80
N GLY A 54 38.52 35.55 8.60
CA GLY A 54 39.08 34.32 8.04
C GLY A 54 38.73 33.08 8.86
N LEU A 55 38.76 33.19 10.21
CA LEU A 55 38.33 32.12 11.12
C LEU A 55 36.82 31.82 10.97
N LEU A 56 35.97 32.84 10.85
CA LEU A 56 34.53 32.64 10.61
C LEU A 56 34.28 31.91 9.28
N LEU A 57 35.00 32.28 8.21
CA LEU A 57 34.92 31.59 6.93
C LEU A 57 35.37 30.12 7.03
N LEU A 58 36.44 29.87 7.79
CA LEU A 58 36.92 28.50 8.06
C LEU A 58 35.86 27.68 8.81
N LEU A 59 35.30 28.24 9.89
CA LEU A 59 34.21 27.57 10.65
C LEU A 59 32.99 27.29 9.77
N ALA A 60 32.62 28.25 8.92
CA ALA A 60 31.51 28.06 7.98
C ALA A 60 31.82 26.94 6.97
N PHE A 61 33.05 26.86 6.45
CA PHE A 61 33.46 25.81 5.52
C PHE A 61 33.46 24.42 6.18
N ILE A 62 34.00 24.32 7.40
CA ILE A 62 33.96 23.07 8.18
C ILE A 62 32.52 22.70 8.49
N GLY A 63 31.68 23.63 8.94
CA GLY A 63 30.27 23.42 9.21
C GLY A 63 29.51 22.93 7.96
N LEU A 64 29.76 23.54 6.80
CA LEU A 64 29.20 23.12 5.52
C LEU A 64 29.59 21.66 5.19
N THR A 65 30.86 21.32 5.33
CA THR A 65 31.37 19.97 5.06
C THR A 65 30.75 18.95 5.99
N CYS A 66 30.64 19.25 7.29
CA CYS A 66 29.96 18.41 8.27
C CYS A 66 28.48 18.25 7.94
N SER A 67 27.82 19.34 7.55
CA SER A 67 26.40 19.34 7.17
C SER A 67 26.11 18.46 5.94
N LEU A 68 26.90 18.60 4.89
CA LEU A 68 26.80 17.79 3.66
C LEU A 68 27.05 16.30 3.95
N THR A 69 28.07 16.00 4.75
CA THR A 69 28.39 14.63 5.16
C THR A 69 27.28 14.01 5.98
N ALA A 70 26.75 14.74 6.95
CA ALA A 70 25.60 14.29 7.76
C ALA A 70 24.35 14.06 6.91
N GLN A 71 24.08 14.97 5.96
CA GLN A 71 22.96 14.84 5.02
C GLN A 71 23.10 13.60 4.15
N TYR A 72 24.29 13.33 3.62
CA TYR A 72 24.57 12.16 2.78
C TYR A 72 24.35 10.86 3.57
N PHE A 73 24.94 10.71 4.75
CA PHE A 73 24.80 9.51 5.55
C PHE A 73 23.36 9.28 6.04
N SER A 74 22.68 10.34 6.47
CA SER A 74 21.28 10.27 6.87
C SER A 74 20.37 9.84 5.72
N ALA A 75 20.56 10.42 4.52
CA ALA A 75 19.80 10.05 3.32
C ALA A 75 20.09 8.59 2.91
N LYS A 76 21.36 8.18 2.90
CA LYS A 76 21.77 6.81 2.57
C LYS A 76 21.15 5.79 3.53
N ALA A 77 21.20 6.04 4.84
CA ALA A 77 20.57 5.16 5.84
C ALA A 77 19.06 5.10 5.68
N ALA A 78 18.38 6.24 5.50
CA ALA A 78 16.93 6.30 5.38
C ALA A 78 16.41 5.64 4.09
N VAL A 79 17.10 5.84 2.96
CA VAL A 79 16.76 5.20 1.68
C VAL A 79 17.03 3.70 1.74
N GLY A 80 18.18 3.29 2.27
CA GLY A 80 18.52 1.87 2.44
C GLY A 80 17.51 1.13 3.32
N TYR A 81 17.14 1.73 4.46
CA TYR A 81 16.10 1.22 5.34
C TYR A 81 14.76 1.03 4.59
N SER A 82 14.31 2.06 3.87
CA SER A 82 13.03 2.01 3.17
C SER A 82 13.03 0.98 2.03
N THR A 83 14.16 0.78 1.37
CA THR A 83 14.32 -0.25 0.33
C THR A 83 14.22 -1.65 0.93
N ALA A 84 14.92 -1.91 2.04
CA ALA A 84 14.83 -3.18 2.75
C ALA A 84 13.41 -3.46 3.26
N LEU A 85 12.75 -2.42 3.80
CA LEU A 85 11.37 -2.52 4.29
C LEU A 85 10.37 -2.81 3.15
N ARG A 86 10.50 -2.14 1.99
CA ARG A 86 9.66 -2.43 0.81
C ARG A 86 9.86 -3.85 0.31
N HIS A 87 11.12 -4.31 0.24
CA HIS A 87 11.41 -5.67 -0.18
C HIS A 87 10.76 -6.69 0.75
N ALA A 88 10.94 -6.54 2.07
CA ALA A 88 10.34 -7.44 3.05
C ALA A 88 8.80 -7.40 3.01
N LEU A 89 8.22 -6.20 2.91
CA LEU A 89 6.77 -6.04 2.84
C LEU A 89 6.19 -6.68 1.57
N PHE A 90 6.83 -6.47 0.41
CA PHE A 90 6.38 -7.08 -0.84
C PHE A 90 6.49 -8.60 -0.80
N ALA A 91 7.62 -9.14 -0.34
CA ALA A 91 7.80 -10.58 -0.19
C ALA A 91 6.75 -11.18 0.76
N HIS A 92 6.46 -10.49 1.88
CA HIS A 92 5.45 -10.91 2.83
C HIS A 92 4.03 -10.90 2.23
N ILE A 93 3.65 -9.83 1.51
CA ILE A 93 2.36 -9.74 0.81
C ILE A 93 2.18 -10.90 -0.18
N GLN A 94 3.25 -11.30 -0.90
CA GLN A 94 3.20 -12.45 -1.81
C GLN A 94 3.05 -13.81 -1.11
N SER A 95 3.35 -13.87 0.18
CA SER A 95 3.17 -15.09 0.99
C SER A 95 1.76 -15.22 1.58
N LEU A 96 0.98 -14.13 1.66
CA LEU A 96 -0.37 -14.13 2.20
C LEU A 96 -1.33 -14.94 1.33
N SER A 97 -2.38 -15.51 1.93
CA SER A 97 -3.46 -16.16 1.23
C SER A 97 -4.51 -15.16 0.72
N PHE A 98 -5.46 -15.62 -0.06
CA PHE A 98 -6.56 -14.77 -0.54
C PHE A 98 -7.40 -14.20 0.61
N SER A 99 -7.61 -14.96 1.68
CA SER A 99 -8.40 -14.54 2.84
C SER A 99 -7.80 -13.29 3.52
N GLU A 100 -6.48 -13.26 3.74
CA GLU A 100 -5.80 -12.09 4.30
C GLU A 100 -5.77 -10.93 3.30
N MET A 101 -5.59 -11.23 2.01
CA MET A 101 -5.63 -10.21 0.96
C MET A 101 -6.99 -9.52 0.87
N ASP A 102 -8.09 -10.27 1.01
CA ASP A 102 -9.45 -9.73 1.02
C ASP A 102 -9.70 -8.89 2.29
N THR A 103 -9.24 -9.37 3.45
CA THR A 103 -9.38 -8.67 4.73
C THR A 103 -8.59 -7.36 4.74
N LEU A 104 -7.36 -7.35 4.27
CA LEU A 104 -6.49 -6.17 4.23
C LEU A 104 -6.90 -5.18 3.13
N GLY A 105 -7.35 -5.68 2.00
CA GLY A 105 -7.72 -4.93 0.81
C GLY A 105 -6.52 -4.40 0.02
N THR A 106 -6.54 -4.58 -1.29
CA THR A 106 -5.44 -4.20 -2.21
C THR A 106 -5.08 -2.71 -2.12
N SER A 107 -6.07 -1.82 -2.01
CA SER A 107 -5.85 -0.37 -1.89
C SER A 107 -5.07 0.01 -0.63
N THR A 108 -5.36 -0.68 0.48
CA THR A 108 -4.63 -0.52 1.75
C THR A 108 -3.17 -0.96 1.58
N LEU A 109 -2.93 -2.14 1.00
CA LEU A 109 -1.58 -2.66 0.78
C LEU A 109 -0.74 -1.73 -0.11
N ILE A 110 -1.32 -1.19 -1.18
CA ILE A 110 -0.66 -0.18 -2.03
C ILE A 110 -0.26 1.05 -1.20
N THR A 111 -1.17 1.56 -0.35
CA THR A 111 -0.89 2.71 0.52
C THR A 111 0.25 2.41 1.51
N ARG A 112 0.30 1.18 2.09
CA ARG A 112 1.40 0.76 2.97
C ARG A 112 2.74 0.73 2.23
N MET A 113 2.76 0.14 1.01
CA MET A 113 3.96 0.03 0.16
C MET A 113 4.51 1.38 -0.30
N THR A 114 3.65 2.37 -0.49
CA THR A 114 4.02 3.67 -1.07
C THR A 114 4.07 4.77 -0.01
N SER A 115 2.92 5.31 0.38
CA SER A 115 2.80 6.49 1.24
C SER A 115 3.38 6.24 2.64
N ASP A 116 3.03 5.12 3.29
CA ASP A 116 3.45 4.85 4.66
C ASP A 116 4.96 4.60 4.74
N VAL A 117 5.53 3.80 3.82
CA VAL A 117 6.99 3.58 3.78
C VAL A 117 7.75 4.89 3.48
N ASN A 118 7.24 5.75 2.59
CA ASN A 118 7.84 7.06 2.32
C ASN A 118 7.83 7.97 3.56
N GLN A 119 6.72 7.95 4.33
CA GLN A 119 6.62 8.73 5.57
C GLN A 119 7.60 8.21 6.64
N VAL A 120 7.78 6.90 6.75
CA VAL A 120 8.78 6.28 7.64
C VAL A 120 10.19 6.68 7.22
N GLN A 121 10.52 6.61 5.92
CA GLN A 121 11.80 7.07 5.37
C GLN A 121 12.10 8.51 5.73
N SER A 122 11.13 9.42 5.49
CA SER A 122 11.27 10.85 5.78
C SER A 122 11.45 11.11 7.27
N GLY A 123 10.67 10.41 8.11
CA GLY A 123 10.79 10.50 9.57
C GLY A 123 12.14 10.02 10.08
N LEU A 124 12.66 8.90 9.56
CA LEU A 124 13.98 8.39 9.91
C LEU A 124 15.10 9.36 9.50
N ASN A 125 15.04 9.93 8.30
CA ASN A 125 15.99 10.93 7.84
C ASN A 125 16.02 12.14 8.77
N LEU A 126 14.86 12.71 9.10
CA LEU A 126 14.75 13.85 10.01
C LEU A 126 15.22 13.51 11.43
N PHE A 127 14.88 12.32 11.91
CA PHE A 127 15.32 11.85 13.23
C PHE A 127 16.84 11.81 13.32
N LEU A 128 17.52 11.18 12.36
CA LEU A 128 18.98 11.08 12.33
C LEU A 128 19.69 12.45 12.26
N ARG A 129 19.04 13.45 11.67
CA ARG A 129 19.61 14.78 11.47
C ARG A 129 19.36 15.75 12.62
N LEU A 130 18.16 15.73 13.20
CA LEU A 130 17.70 16.82 14.07
C LEU A 130 17.47 16.41 15.51
N PHE A 131 17.24 15.11 15.78
CA PHE A 131 16.84 14.66 17.11
C PHE A 131 17.86 14.97 18.20
N LEU A 132 19.15 14.74 17.93
CA LEU A 132 20.22 15.07 18.85
C LEU A 132 20.70 16.52 18.71
N ARG A 133 20.66 17.08 17.49
CA ARG A 133 21.16 18.42 17.21
C ARG A 133 20.38 19.51 17.95
N SER A 134 19.04 19.50 17.86
CA SER A 134 18.25 20.59 18.41
C SER A 134 18.35 20.73 19.94
N PRO A 135 18.23 19.66 20.76
CA PRO A 135 18.50 19.76 22.18
C PRO A 135 19.94 20.17 22.49
N PHE A 136 20.92 19.64 21.74
CA PHE A 136 22.32 19.97 21.92
C PHE A 136 22.62 21.46 21.70
N VAL A 137 22.03 22.07 20.65
CA VAL A 137 22.21 23.51 20.40
C VAL A 137 21.51 24.34 21.48
N VAL A 138 20.31 23.97 21.92
CA VAL A 138 19.59 24.71 22.99
C VAL A 138 20.38 24.69 24.30
N ILE A 139 20.83 23.50 24.72
CA ILE A 139 21.62 23.36 25.96
C ILE A 139 23.02 24.01 25.77
N GLY A 140 23.65 23.77 24.61
CA GLY A 140 24.97 24.34 24.30
C GLY A 140 24.94 25.86 24.27
N ALA A 141 23.96 26.48 23.64
CA ALA A 141 23.82 27.95 23.64
C ALA A 141 23.58 28.52 25.05
N MET A 142 22.82 27.81 25.90
CA MET A 142 22.67 28.19 27.31
C MET A 142 24.01 28.09 28.06
N VAL A 143 24.75 26.99 27.90
CA VAL A 143 26.08 26.83 28.53
C VAL A 143 27.05 27.93 28.06
N MET A 144 27.07 28.18 26.73
CA MET A 144 27.92 29.26 26.18
C MET A 144 27.51 30.64 26.71
N ALA A 145 26.24 30.92 26.91
CA ALA A 145 25.78 32.16 27.52
C ALA A 145 26.30 32.31 28.96
N PHE A 146 26.34 31.22 29.75
CA PHE A 146 26.93 31.23 31.10
C PHE A 146 28.44 31.46 31.10
N THR A 147 29.16 31.01 30.07
CA THR A 147 30.62 31.29 29.96
C THR A 147 30.90 32.74 29.58
N VAL A 148 29.97 33.42 28.91
CA VAL A 148 30.10 34.85 28.56
C VAL A 148 29.82 35.73 29.80
N ASN A 149 28.64 35.62 30.40
CA ASN A 149 28.29 36.32 31.63
C ASN A 149 27.17 35.60 32.38
N ALA A 150 27.45 35.19 33.62
CA ALA A 150 26.49 34.39 34.42
C ALA A 150 25.20 35.16 34.80
N ARG A 151 25.30 36.48 35.05
CA ARG A 151 24.11 37.30 35.41
C ARG A 151 23.18 37.48 34.21
N ALA A 152 23.73 37.81 33.03
CA ALA A 152 22.96 37.93 31.81
C ALA A 152 22.38 36.56 31.36
N ALA A 153 23.09 35.47 31.61
CA ALA A 153 22.63 34.10 31.29
C ALA A 153 21.41 33.66 32.10
N LEU A 154 21.11 34.23 33.28
CA LEU A 154 19.91 33.94 34.02
C LEU A 154 18.62 34.27 33.23
N ILE A 155 18.69 35.21 32.29
CA ILE A 155 17.58 35.54 31.39
C ILE A 155 17.20 34.32 30.52
N PHE A 156 18.17 33.52 30.09
CA PHE A 156 17.93 32.30 29.33
C PHE A 156 17.21 31.23 30.15
N VAL A 157 17.52 31.12 31.44
CA VAL A 157 16.87 30.19 32.36
C VAL A 157 15.37 30.45 32.46
N VAL A 158 14.95 31.70 32.30
CA VAL A 158 13.52 32.11 32.31
C VAL A 158 12.94 32.05 30.91
N ALA A 159 13.66 32.54 29.90
CA ALA A 159 13.16 32.63 28.53
C ALA A 159 12.96 31.26 27.86
N ILE A 160 13.87 30.29 28.06
CA ILE A 160 13.78 28.97 27.42
C ILE A 160 12.54 28.19 27.89
N PRO A 161 12.24 28.04 29.20
CA PRO A 161 11.00 27.40 29.64
C PRO A 161 9.76 28.13 29.13
N LEU A 162 9.75 29.47 29.16
CA LEU A 162 8.61 30.25 28.69
C LEU A 162 8.35 30.03 27.19
N LEU A 163 9.38 30.08 26.36
CA LEU A 163 9.32 29.75 24.94
C LEU A 163 8.86 28.30 24.72
N SER A 164 9.39 27.37 25.52
CA SER A 164 9.00 25.97 25.44
C SER A 164 7.50 25.77 25.73
N VAL A 165 6.98 26.43 26.78
CA VAL A 165 5.55 26.37 27.12
C VAL A 165 4.70 26.90 25.96
N VAL A 166 5.07 28.00 25.32
CA VAL A 166 4.33 28.56 24.19
C VAL A 166 4.41 27.62 22.98
N VAL A 167 5.60 27.21 22.57
CA VAL A 167 5.79 26.37 21.37
C VAL A 167 5.10 25.02 21.52
N PHE A 168 5.35 24.31 22.62
CA PHE A 168 4.75 23.00 22.86
C PHE A 168 3.26 23.12 23.26
N GLY A 169 2.85 24.18 23.96
CA GLY A 169 1.47 24.46 24.30
C GLY A 169 0.60 24.65 23.05
N VAL A 170 1.01 25.53 22.15
CA VAL A 170 0.32 25.72 20.85
C VAL A 170 0.29 24.40 20.06
N MET A 171 1.40 23.66 20.02
CA MET A 171 1.46 22.37 19.32
C MET A 171 0.45 21.35 19.89
N VAL A 172 0.36 21.22 21.21
CA VAL A 172 -0.57 20.28 21.88
C VAL A 172 -2.03 20.66 21.62
N ILE A 173 -2.35 21.96 21.65
CA ILE A 173 -3.70 22.47 21.39
C ILE A 173 -4.09 22.30 19.92
N THR A 174 -3.18 22.59 18.97
CA THR A 174 -3.49 22.56 17.54
C THR A 174 -3.52 21.14 16.97
N ARG A 175 -2.78 20.18 17.54
CA ARG A 175 -2.71 18.80 17.06
C ARG A 175 -4.09 18.10 16.89
N PRO A 176 -5.01 18.09 17.88
CA PRO A 176 -6.34 17.49 17.70
C PRO A 176 -7.18 18.25 16.68
N LEU A 177 -7.02 19.58 16.59
CA LEU A 177 -7.73 20.41 15.63
C LEU A 177 -7.31 20.10 14.19
N TYR A 178 -6.01 19.90 13.93
CA TYR A 178 -5.50 19.41 12.63
C TYR A 178 -6.10 18.05 12.27
N LYS A 179 -6.24 17.13 13.24
CA LYS A 179 -6.89 15.84 13.02
C LYS A 179 -8.36 16.02 12.60
N THR A 180 -9.09 16.92 13.25
CA THR A 180 -10.49 17.23 12.89
C THR A 180 -10.57 17.87 11.50
N ALA A 181 -9.67 18.80 11.17
CA ALA A 181 -9.58 19.38 9.82
C ALA A 181 -9.31 18.32 8.75
N GLN A 182 -8.46 17.34 9.04
CA GLN A 182 -8.20 16.21 8.14
C GLN A 182 -9.45 15.36 7.89
N VAL A 183 -10.23 15.05 8.93
CA VAL A 183 -11.51 14.31 8.79
C VAL A 183 -12.51 15.10 7.91
N ARG A 184 -12.55 16.43 8.03
CA ARG A 184 -13.40 17.28 7.17
C ARG A 184 -12.89 17.27 5.72
N LEU A 185 -11.58 17.32 5.51
CA LEU A 185 -10.97 17.20 4.18
C LEU A 185 -11.28 15.85 3.53
N ASP A 186 -11.15 14.76 4.27
CA ASP A 186 -11.48 13.42 3.80
C ASP A 186 -12.96 13.32 3.37
N ARG A 187 -13.86 14.03 4.06
CA ARG A 187 -15.28 14.13 3.67
C ARG A 187 -15.46 14.83 2.33
N VAL A 188 -14.81 15.99 2.13
CA VAL A 188 -14.85 16.73 0.85
C VAL A 188 -14.27 15.88 -0.29
N LEU A 189 -13.13 15.22 -0.07
CA LEU A 189 -12.52 14.31 -1.04
C LEU A 189 -13.44 13.11 -1.36
N GLY A 190 -14.14 12.58 -0.34
CA GLY A 190 -15.14 11.51 -0.49
C GLY A 190 -16.28 11.94 -1.43
N LEU A 191 -16.88 13.11 -1.18
CA LEU A 191 -17.92 13.67 -2.04
C LEU A 191 -17.44 13.91 -3.47
N THR A 192 -16.22 14.47 -3.63
CA THR A 192 -15.63 14.69 -4.95
C THR A 192 -15.48 13.37 -5.71
N ARG A 193 -14.97 12.31 -5.04
CA ARG A 193 -14.81 10.99 -5.66
C ARG A 193 -16.16 10.37 -6.04
N GLU A 194 -17.15 10.45 -5.15
CA GLU A 194 -18.51 9.95 -5.38
C GLU A 194 -19.13 10.63 -6.61
N ASN A 195 -19.04 11.96 -6.68
CA ASN A 195 -19.55 12.75 -7.82
C ASN A 195 -18.83 12.43 -9.15
N LEU A 196 -17.50 12.35 -9.14
CA LEU A 196 -16.74 12.03 -10.36
C LEU A 196 -17.00 10.62 -10.88
N THR A 197 -17.15 9.66 -9.99
CA THR A 197 -17.49 8.27 -10.38
C THR A 197 -18.96 8.13 -10.78
N GLY A 198 -19.87 8.86 -10.11
CA GLY A 198 -21.31 8.86 -10.32
C GLY A 198 -21.83 9.93 -11.28
N VAL A 199 -20.97 10.66 -11.99
CA VAL A 199 -21.36 11.84 -12.79
C VAL A 199 -22.50 11.57 -13.79
N ARG A 200 -22.54 10.36 -14.37
CA ARG A 200 -23.62 9.97 -15.29
C ARG A 200 -24.95 9.85 -14.59
N VAL A 201 -24.95 9.35 -13.34
CA VAL A 201 -26.16 9.21 -12.51
C VAL A 201 -26.64 10.59 -12.08
N VAL A 202 -25.75 11.44 -11.57
CA VAL A 202 -26.08 12.82 -11.17
C VAL A 202 -26.78 13.56 -12.32
N ARG A 203 -26.21 13.50 -13.55
CA ARG A 203 -26.78 14.12 -14.73
C ARG A 203 -28.06 13.46 -15.22
N ALA A 204 -28.19 12.13 -15.09
CA ALA A 204 -29.40 11.42 -15.51
C ALA A 204 -30.62 11.74 -14.64
N PHE A 205 -30.38 12.13 -13.38
CA PHE A 205 -31.44 12.46 -12.43
C PHE A 205 -31.56 13.98 -12.14
N ASP A 206 -30.86 14.84 -12.90
CA ASP A 206 -30.86 16.32 -12.74
C ASP A 206 -30.55 16.74 -11.29
N LYS A 207 -29.49 16.15 -10.70
CA LYS A 207 -29.11 16.35 -9.29
C LYS A 207 -27.83 17.18 -9.11
N GLU A 208 -27.40 17.91 -10.15
CA GLU A 208 -26.19 18.71 -10.11
C GLU A 208 -26.25 19.76 -9.01
N GLN A 209 -27.39 20.47 -8.85
CA GLN A 209 -27.51 21.51 -7.86
C GLN A 209 -27.49 20.96 -6.43
N ASP A 210 -28.20 19.84 -6.19
CA ASP A 210 -28.20 19.17 -4.87
C ASP A 210 -26.78 18.75 -4.47
N GLU A 211 -25.98 18.26 -5.41
CA GLU A 211 -24.59 17.85 -5.16
C GLU A 211 -23.64 19.04 -5.00
N ILE A 212 -23.88 20.17 -5.71
CA ILE A 212 -23.15 21.42 -5.49
C ILE A 212 -23.40 21.92 -4.07
N ASP A 213 -24.66 22.02 -3.66
CA ASP A 213 -25.02 22.49 -2.31
C ASP A 213 -24.42 21.58 -1.22
N ARG A 214 -24.44 20.27 -1.45
CA ARG A 214 -23.83 19.27 -0.54
C ARG A 214 -22.31 19.44 -0.43
N PHE A 215 -21.66 19.71 -1.55
CA PHE A 215 -20.21 19.96 -1.60
C PHE A 215 -19.87 21.29 -0.90
N GLU A 216 -20.60 22.37 -1.20
CA GLU A 216 -20.39 23.69 -0.59
C GLU A 216 -20.53 23.64 0.92
N ASN A 217 -21.58 22.99 1.45
CA ASN A 217 -21.76 22.81 2.87
C ASN A 217 -20.59 22.06 3.54
N ALA A 218 -20.09 21.01 2.91
CA ALA A 218 -18.94 20.25 3.42
C ALA A 218 -17.65 21.08 3.35
N ASN A 219 -17.46 21.84 2.27
CA ASN A 219 -16.31 22.72 2.07
C ASN A 219 -16.32 23.91 3.04
N ASP A 220 -17.48 24.50 3.32
CA ASP A 220 -17.61 25.56 4.32
C ASP A 220 -17.22 25.08 5.73
N LEU A 221 -17.66 23.88 6.12
CA LEU A 221 -17.26 23.27 7.39
C LEU A 221 -15.76 23.03 7.47
N LEU A 222 -15.14 22.59 6.37
CA LEU A 222 -13.69 22.46 6.24
C LEU A 222 -12.99 23.80 6.37
N THR A 223 -13.46 24.82 5.62
CA THR A 223 -12.90 26.18 5.60
C THR A 223 -12.92 26.81 7.00
N ARG A 224 -14.06 26.75 7.70
CA ARG A 224 -14.18 27.27 9.08
C ARG A 224 -13.21 26.58 10.02
N MET A 225 -13.05 25.24 9.89
CA MET A 225 -12.11 24.49 10.71
C MET A 225 -10.65 24.84 10.40
N GLN A 226 -10.29 24.98 9.11
CA GLN A 226 -8.96 25.39 8.70
C GLN A 226 -8.62 26.81 9.17
N LEU A 227 -9.56 27.75 9.07
CA LEU A 227 -9.38 29.11 9.57
C LEU A 227 -9.18 29.12 11.08
N HIS A 228 -9.97 28.35 11.84
CA HIS A 228 -9.80 28.24 13.28
C HIS A 228 -8.43 27.69 13.67
N VAL A 229 -7.97 26.61 13.03
CA VAL A 229 -6.63 26.05 13.22
C VAL A 229 -5.56 27.04 12.79
N GLY A 230 -5.78 27.74 11.66
CA GLY A 230 -4.89 28.77 11.14
C GLY A 230 -4.69 29.93 12.11
N HIS A 231 -5.77 30.46 12.68
CA HIS A 231 -5.72 31.54 13.68
C HIS A 231 -4.90 31.13 14.92
N LEU A 232 -5.15 29.93 15.46
CA LEU A 232 -4.40 29.43 16.61
C LEU A 232 -2.91 29.19 16.28
N SER A 233 -2.64 28.61 15.11
CA SER A 233 -1.26 28.39 14.68
C SER A 233 -0.52 29.68 14.38
N ALA A 234 -1.21 30.70 13.83
CA ALA A 234 -0.66 32.01 13.55
C ALA A 234 -0.20 32.77 14.82
N LEU A 235 -0.80 32.48 15.98
CA LEU A 235 -0.41 33.09 17.27
C LEU A 235 0.99 32.64 17.71
N MET A 236 1.50 31.49 17.23
CA MET A 236 2.79 30.97 17.67
C MET A 236 3.93 31.95 17.38
N SER A 237 4.00 32.49 16.15
CA SER A 237 5.08 33.42 15.77
C SER A 237 5.02 34.74 16.54
N PRO A 238 3.90 35.49 16.63
CA PRO A 238 3.85 36.71 17.41
C PRO A 238 4.18 36.49 18.89
N LEU A 239 3.65 35.45 19.52
CA LEU A 239 3.92 35.16 20.94
C LEU A 239 5.41 34.85 21.18
N THR A 240 6.02 34.03 20.36
CA THR A 240 7.45 33.72 20.48
C THR A 240 8.33 34.94 20.21
N TYR A 241 7.98 35.79 19.22
CA TYR A 241 8.70 37.04 18.96
C TYR A 241 8.56 38.05 20.11
N VAL A 242 7.40 38.19 20.73
CA VAL A 242 7.22 39.06 21.90
C VAL A 242 8.10 38.59 23.05
N ILE A 243 8.09 37.29 23.37
CA ILE A 243 8.95 36.75 24.45
C ILE A 243 10.42 37.00 24.18
N ILE A 244 10.87 36.72 22.94
CA ILE A 244 12.27 36.94 22.57
C ILE A 244 12.68 38.42 22.62
N ASN A 245 11.84 39.31 22.09
CA ASN A 245 12.16 40.73 22.13
C ASN A 245 12.17 41.26 23.58
N ILE A 246 11.29 40.79 24.45
CA ILE A 246 11.37 41.11 25.89
C ILE A 246 12.68 40.58 26.49
N ALA A 247 13.07 39.35 26.17
CA ALA A 247 14.32 38.76 26.64
C ALA A 247 15.54 39.52 26.09
N ILE A 248 15.54 39.97 24.82
CA ILE A 248 16.60 40.80 24.22
C ILE A 248 16.65 42.15 24.90
N VAL A 249 15.53 42.82 25.17
CA VAL A 249 15.51 44.10 25.90
C VAL A 249 16.08 43.90 27.31
N ALA A 250 15.71 42.82 28.01
CA ALA A 250 16.27 42.48 29.32
C ALA A 250 17.81 42.22 29.22
N LEU A 251 18.25 41.50 28.15
CA LEU A 251 19.68 41.28 27.91
C LEU A 251 20.44 42.60 27.65
N LEU A 252 19.87 43.50 26.86
CA LEU A 252 20.47 44.82 26.61
C LEU A 252 20.51 45.64 27.89
N TYR A 253 19.47 45.62 28.71
CA TYR A 253 19.43 46.35 29.98
C TYR A 253 20.48 45.80 30.98
N VAL A 254 20.47 44.49 31.25
CA VAL A 254 21.46 43.84 32.12
C VAL A 254 22.87 43.99 31.54
N GLY A 255 23.01 43.81 30.23
CA GLY A 255 24.29 43.98 29.52
C GLY A 255 24.87 45.40 29.65
N SER A 256 24.03 46.45 29.57
CA SER A 256 24.47 47.82 29.75
C SER A 256 25.01 48.07 31.18
N ILE A 257 24.35 47.48 32.20
CA ILE A 257 24.81 47.56 33.60
C ILE A 257 26.18 46.85 33.74
N GLU A 258 26.30 45.63 33.24
CA GLU A 258 27.54 44.84 33.32
C GLU A 258 28.68 45.47 32.53
N ILE A 259 28.42 46.11 31.38
CA ILE A 259 29.43 46.88 30.64
C ILE A 259 29.93 48.08 31.47
N ASN A 260 29.02 48.84 32.10
CA ASN A 260 29.39 50.01 32.91
C ASN A 260 30.22 49.63 34.14
N VAL A 261 30.02 48.42 34.69
CA VAL A 261 30.80 47.90 35.85
C VAL A 261 32.08 47.20 35.38
N GLY A 262 32.30 47.04 34.08
CA GLY A 262 33.48 46.36 33.51
C GLY A 262 33.39 44.83 33.54
N GLY A 263 32.23 44.27 33.81
CA GLY A 263 31.98 42.80 33.87
C GLY A 263 31.73 42.15 32.50
N MET A 264 31.51 42.95 31.44
CA MET A 264 31.22 42.47 30.10
C MET A 264 31.58 43.53 29.05
N ALA A 265 31.87 43.10 27.81
CA ALA A 265 32.12 44.01 26.69
C ALA A 265 30.92 44.07 25.73
N SER A 266 30.87 45.08 24.84
CA SER A 266 29.73 45.31 23.95
C SER A 266 29.47 44.14 22.96
N GLY A 267 30.55 43.48 22.49
CA GLY A 267 30.41 42.31 21.60
C GLY A 267 29.81 41.09 22.30
N ASP A 268 29.97 40.96 23.61
CA ASP A 268 29.42 39.87 24.40
C ASP A 268 27.88 39.92 24.40
N VAL A 269 27.30 41.13 24.45
CA VAL A 269 25.85 41.33 24.33
C VAL A 269 25.36 40.85 22.97
N ILE A 270 26.13 41.12 21.88
CA ILE A 270 25.78 40.65 20.54
C ILE A 270 25.80 39.10 20.48
N ALA A 271 26.79 38.48 21.12
CA ALA A 271 26.87 37.02 21.20
C ALA A 271 25.66 36.44 21.95
N LEU A 272 25.26 37.02 23.08
CA LEU A 272 24.10 36.59 23.85
C LEU A 272 22.80 36.72 23.04
N VAL A 273 22.61 37.83 22.32
CA VAL A 273 21.44 38.00 21.42
C VAL A 273 21.40 36.93 20.32
N ASN A 274 22.54 36.61 19.73
CA ASN A 274 22.66 35.56 18.73
C ASN A 274 22.29 34.17 19.31
N TYR A 275 22.79 33.84 20.52
CA TYR A 275 22.41 32.59 21.20
C TYR A 275 20.90 32.51 21.49
N MET A 276 20.26 33.61 21.90
CA MET A 276 18.83 33.67 22.13
C MET A 276 18.04 33.37 20.86
N ASN A 277 18.45 33.95 19.72
CA ASN A 277 17.83 33.69 18.42
C ASN A 277 18.05 32.24 17.94
N GLN A 278 19.24 31.66 18.15
CA GLN A 278 19.49 30.25 17.84
C GLN A 278 18.57 29.32 18.62
N ILE A 279 18.38 29.57 19.92
CA ILE A 279 17.49 28.76 20.78
C ILE A 279 16.05 28.77 20.26
N LEU A 280 15.53 29.94 19.86
CA LEU A 280 14.17 30.00 19.28
C LEU A 280 14.04 29.12 18.05
N ILE A 281 14.97 29.30 17.08
CA ILE A 281 14.94 28.55 15.83
C ILE A 281 14.98 27.04 16.11
N GLU A 282 15.83 26.60 17.04
CA GLU A 282 15.96 25.17 17.36
C GLU A 282 14.77 24.62 18.15
N LEU A 283 14.12 25.39 19.01
CA LEU A 283 12.88 24.98 19.69
C LEU A 283 11.73 24.77 18.69
N VAL A 284 11.58 25.66 17.71
CA VAL A 284 10.57 25.51 16.65
C VAL A 284 10.87 24.31 15.77
N LYS A 285 12.14 24.09 15.40
CA LYS A 285 12.56 22.88 14.66
C LYS A 285 12.26 21.60 15.44
N LEU A 286 12.54 21.58 16.75
CA LEU A 286 12.30 20.43 17.62
C LEU A 286 10.80 20.10 17.69
N ALA A 287 9.93 21.11 17.83
CA ALA A 287 8.48 20.90 17.83
C ALA A 287 8.01 20.26 16.51
N ASN A 288 8.45 20.78 15.37
CA ASN A 288 8.13 20.21 14.06
C ASN A 288 8.66 18.78 13.88
N LEU A 289 9.86 18.50 14.38
CA LEU A 289 10.47 17.18 14.37
C LEU A 289 9.59 16.16 15.12
N ILE A 290 9.12 16.50 16.32
CA ILE A 290 8.25 15.63 17.13
C ILE A 290 6.99 15.26 16.36
N VAL A 291 6.37 16.21 15.65
CA VAL A 291 5.19 15.95 14.81
C VAL A 291 5.51 14.99 13.68
N GLN A 292 6.60 15.21 12.96
CA GLN A 292 7.00 14.37 11.81
C GLN A 292 7.39 12.96 12.24
N VAL A 293 8.17 12.83 13.31
CA VAL A 293 8.53 11.51 13.87
C VAL A 293 7.29 10.77 14.39
N SER A 294 6.34 11.46 15.03
CA SER A 294 5.09 10.85 15.47
C SER A 294 4.27 10.28 14.30
N LYS A 295 4.21 11.03 13.18
CA LYS A 295 3.56 10.54 11.94
C LYS A 295 4.28 9.31 11.38
N ALA A 296 5.62 9.35 11.32
CA ALA A 296 6.42 8.23 10.84
C ALA A 296 6.24 6.97 11.70
N LEU A 297 6.20 7.10 13.03
CA LEU A 297 5.94 6.00 13.95
C LEU A 297 4.54 5.39 13.76
N ALA A 298 3.52 6.23 13.56
CA ALA A 298 2.18 5.75 13.25
C ALA A 298 2.13 4.97 11.92
N CYS A 299 2.83 5.46 10.87
CA CYS A 299 2.97 4.75 9.59
C CYS A 299 3.75 3.44 9.76
N ALA A 300 4.84 3.44 10.54
CA ALA A 300 5.60 2.24 10.86
C ALA A 300 4.74 1.18 11.58
N GLY A 301 3.89 1.58 12.52
CA GLY A 301 2.94 0.68 13.18
C GLY A 301 1.96 0.02 12.21
N ARG A 302 1.44 0.77 11.23
CA ARG A 302 0.55 0.23 10.19
C ARG A 302 1.25 -0.73 9.24
N VAL A 303 2.50 -0.44 8.86
CA VAL A 303 3.32 -1.37 8.04
C VAL A 303 3.65 -2.62 8.84
N GLN A 304 3.99 -2.47 10.13
CA GLN A 304 4.26 -3.60 11.02
C GLN A 304 3.04 -4.50 11.17
N ALA A 305 1.83 -3.96 11.28
CA ALA A 305 0.60 -4.74 11.36
C ALA A 305 0.40 -5.66 10.14
N VAL A 306 0.77 -5.21 8.94
CA VAL A 306 0.75 -6.07 7.75
C VAL A 306 1.82 -7.16 7.84
N LEU A 307 3.04 -6.84 8.29
CA LEU A 307 4.12 -7.81 8.45
C LEU A 307 3.84 -8.85 9.56
N ASP A 308 3.02 -8.50 10.54
CA ASP A 308 2.62 -9.39 11.64
C ASP A 308 1.44 -10.29 11.26
N THR A 309 0.75 -10.01 10.14
CA THR A 309 -0.34 -10.87 9.63
C THR A 309 0.26 -12.19 9.16
N LYS A 310 -0.08 -13.27 9.85
CA LYS A 310 0.41 -14.59 9.48
C LYS A 310 -0.37 -15.12 8.27
N PRO A 311 0.29 -15.80 7.31
CA PRO A 311 -0.42 -16.54 6.27
C PRO A 311 -1.36 -17.56 6.93
N GLY A 312 -2.65 -17.51 6.59
CA GLY A 312 -3.68 -18.39 7.16
C GLY A 312 -3.63 -19.83 6.61
N MET A 313 -2.92 -20.02 5.48
CA MET A 313 -2.81 -21.32 4.81
C MET A 313 -1.39 -21.84 4.88
N ASP A 314 -1.23 -23.09 5.33
CA ASP A 314 0.04 -23.81 5.31
C ASP A 314 0.06 -24.79 4.13
N PHE A 315 1.17 -24.77 3.39
CA PHE A 315 1.41 -25.70 2.29
C PHE A 315 2.63 -26.57 2.66
N PRO A 316 2.50 -27.90 2.59
CA PRO A 316 3.63 -28.78 2.85
C PRO A 316 4.73 -28.58 1.79
N ALA A 317 5.98 -28.89 2.19
CA ALA A 317 7.11 -28.86 1.25
C ALA A 317 7.07 -30.03 0.26
N GLU A 318 6.53 -31.18 0.69
CA GLU A 318 6.40 -32.41 -0.09
C GLU A 318 4.97 -32.95 0.01
N LEU A 319 4.58 -33.84 -0.90
CA LEU A 319 3.29 -34.52 -0.87
C LEU A 319 3.19 -35.39 0.39
N ARG A 320 2.12 -35.20 1.19
CA ARG A 320 1.93 -35.88 2.47
C ARG A 320 1.20 -37.23 2.39
N SER A 321 0.40 -37.44 1.35
CA SER A 321 -0.44 -38.66 1.24
C SER A 321 -0.23 -39.38 -0.09
N GLU A 322 -0.51 -40.68 -0.12
CA GLU A 322 -0.60 -41.48 -1.34
C GLU A 322 -2.05 -41.51 -1.85
N VAL A 323 -2.24 -41.79 -3.15
CA VAL A 323 -3.59 -41.91 -3.73
C VAL A 323 -4.10 -43.34 -3.48
N PRO A 324 -5.23 -43.51 -2.75
CA PRO A 324 -5.88 -44.80 -2.63
C PRO A 324 -6.36 -45.34 -3.99
N ALA A 325 -6.25 -46.64 -4.21
CA ALA A 325 -6.55 -47.26 -5.51
C ALA A 325 -8.00 -47.04 -5.96
N ASP A 326 -8.93 -46.97 -5.04
CA ASP A 326 -10.38 -46.70 -5.28
C ASP A 326 -10.67 -45.27 -5.71
N LYS A 327 -9.75 -44.33 -5.42
CA LYS A 327 -9.85 -42.91 -5.78
C LYS A 327 -9.02 -42.51 -7.00
N ALA A 328 -8.32 -43.42 -7.63
CA ALA A 328 -7.42 -43.12 -8.75
C ALA A 328 -8.15 -42.49 -9.98
N GLY A 329 -9.46 -42.75 -10.13
CA GLY A 329 -10.31 -42.19 -11.19
C GLY A 329 -10.94 -40.83 -10.86
N ASP A 330 -10.82 -40.33 -9.63
CA ASP A 330 -11.44 -39.08 -9.22
C ASP A 330 -10.51 -37.90 -9.61
N ALA A 331 -11.10 -36.87 -10.22
CA ALA A 331 -10.43 -35.60 -10.45
C ALA A 331 -10.63 -34.66 -9.27
N VAL A 332 -11.88 -34.48 -8.83
CA VAL A 332 -12.25 -33.61 -7.71
C VAL A 332 -13.34 -34.30 -6.89
N ARG A 333 -13.19 -34.32 -5.58
CA ARG A 333 -14.21 -34.80 -4.65
C ARG A 333 -14.42 -33.79 -3.54
N PHE A 334 -15.65 -33.43 -3.28
CA PHE A 334 -16.10 -32.68 -2.12
C PHE A 334 -16.84 -33.63 -1.19
N ASP A 335 -16.49 -33.61 0.09
CA ASP A 335 -17.06 -34.45 1.12
C ASP A 335 -17.52 -33.59 2.30
N HIS A 336 -18.82 -33.30 2.36
CA HIS A 336 -19.48 -32.46 3.37
C HIS A 336 -18.84 -31.08 3.54
N VAL A 337 -18.52 -30.40 2.42
CA VAL A 337 -17.75 -29.16 2.41
C VAL A 337 -18.63 -27.96 2.70
N SER A 338 -18.23 -27.18 3.71
CA SER A 338 -18.78 -25.87 4.02
C SER A 338 -17.69 -24.79 3.94
N LEU A 339 -18.07 -23.57 3.55
CA LEU A 339 -17.17 -22.42 3.48
C LEU A 339 -17.84 -21.17 4.05
N THR A 340 -17.19 -20.59 5.07
CA THR A 340 -17.53 -19.26 5.61
C THR A 340 -16.34 -18.34 5.44
N TYR A 341 -16.50 -17.24 4.70
CA TYR A 341 -15.43 -16.25 4.54
C TYR A 341 -15.15 -15.51 5.85
N ALA A 342 -13.90 -15.08 6.05
CA ALA A 342 -13.51 -14.32 7.23
C ALA A 342 -14.38 -13.06 7.38
N GLY A 343 -15.03 -12.92 8.55
CA GLY A 343 -15.92 -11.77 8.83
C GLY A 343 -17.33 -11.88 8.25
N ALA A 344 -17.67 -12.96 7.54
CA ALA A 344 -19.04 -13.19 7.08
C ALA A 344 -19.92 -13.75 8.21
N GLY A 345 -21.18 -13.29 8.27
CA GLY A 345 -22.16 -13.74 9.26
C GLY A 345 -22.89 -15.04 8.90
N ALA A 346 -22.73 -15.55 7.66
CA ALA A 346 -23.36 -16.75 7.16
C ALA A 346 -22.40 -17.53 6.23
N PRO A 347 -22.53 -18.85 6.14
CA PRO A 347 -21.75 -19.66 5.21
C PRO A 347 -22.11 -19.34 3.75
N SER A 348 -21.09 -19.27 2.90
CA SER A 348 -21.25 -19.12 1.45
C SER A 348 -21.46 -20.47 0.73
N LEU A 349 -21.06 -21.56 1.38
CA LEU A 349 -21.34 -22.94 0.97
C LEU A 349 -21.67 -23.76 2.21
N SER A 350 -22.66 -24.63 2.11
CA SER A 350 -23.14 -25.48 3.21
C SER A 350 -23.33 -26.92 2.72
N ASP A 351 -22.56 -27.84 3.32
CA ASP A 351 -22.70 -29.28 3.16
C ASP A 351 -22.70 -29.77 1.69
N ILE A 352 -21.71 -29.33 0.92
CA ILE A 352 -21.54 -29.68 -0.48
C ILE A 352 -20.84 -31.03 -0.61
N SER A 353 -21.48 -32.00 -1.27
CA SER A 353 -20.89 -33.31 -1.56
C SER A 353 -21.10 -33.71 -3.01
N PHE A 354 -20.01 -33.96 -3.74
CA PHE A 354 -20.05 -34.48 -5.12
C PHE A 354 -18.70 -35.06 -5.51
N THR A 355 -18.70 -35.83 -6.62
CA THR A 355 -17.46 -36.37 -7.21
C THR A 355 -17.46 -36.13 -8.71
N ALA A 356 -16.37 -35.51 -9.22
CA ALA A 356 -16.06 -35.37 -10.63
C ALA A 356 -14.98 -36.36 -11.04
N LYS A 357 -15.20 -37.14 -12.11
CA LYS A 357 -14.22 -38.11 -12.63
C LYS A 357 -13.24 -37.40 -13.59
N ARG A 358 -12.08 -38.00 -13.78
CA ARG A 358 -11.08 -37.51 -14.76
C ARG A 358 -11.67 -37.48 -16.18
N GLY A 359 -11.40 -36.42 -16.91
CA GLY A 359 -11.85 -36.22 -18.28
C GLY A 359 -13.29 -35.76 -18.43
N GLN A 360 -14.04 -35.57 -17.31
CA GLN A 360 -15.42 -35.06 -17.37
C GLN A 360 -15.45 -33.54 -17.52
N THR A 361 -16.49 -33.06 -18.17
CA THR A 361 -16.93 -31.66 -18.15
C THR A 361 -18.02 -31.46 -17.10
N ILE A 362 -17.71 -30.64 -16.11
CA ILE A 362 -18.62 -30.34 -14.99
C ILE A 362 -19.18 -28.93 -15.15
N GLY A 363 -20.50 -28.83 -15.28
CA GLY A 363 -21.20 -27.55 -15.28
C GLY A 363 -21.53 -27.12 -13.84
N VAL A 364 -21.37 -25.82 -13.54
CA VAL A 364 -21.84 -25.23 -12.27
C VAL A 364 -22.77 -24.08 -12.59
N ILE A 365 -24.05 -24.20 -12.18
CA ILE A 365 -25.08 -23.21 -12.45
C ILE A 365 -25.81 -22.81 -11.16
N GLY A 366 -26.46 -21.66 -11.18
CA GLY A 366 -27.26 -21.11 -10.08
C GLY A 366 -27.41 -19.59 -10.19
N GLY A 367 -28.22 -19.00 -9.36
CA GLY A 367 -28.44 -17.56 -9.28
C GLY A 367 -27.17 -16.76 -8.92
N THR A 368 -27.24 -15.44 -9.03
CA THR A 368 -26.17 -14.57 -8.51
C THR A 368 -26.09 -14.70 -6.99
N GLY A 369 -24.88 -14.90 -6.45
CA GLY A 369 -24.70 -15.11 -5.01
C GLY A 369 -24.87 -16.56 -4.52
N SER A 370 -25.23 -17.52 -5.38
CA SER A 370 -25.45 -18.92 -4.98
C SER A 370 -24.20 -19.72 -4.59
N GLY A 371 -23.00 -19.10 -4.56
CA GLY A 371 -21.76 -19.76 -4.14
C GLY A 371 -20.92 -20.40 -5.24
N LYS A 372 -21.24 -20.22 -6.54
CA LYS A 372 -20.52 -20.86 -7.68
C LYS A 372 -19.01 -20.60 -7.67
N SER A 373 -18.60 -19.34 -7.63
CA SER A 373 -17.17 -18.97 -7.58
C SER A 373 -16.53 -19.43 -6.28
N SER A 374 -17.25 -19.43 -5.16
CA SER A 374 -16.77 -19.95 -3.88
C SER A 374 -16.44 -21.44 -3.98
N LEU A 375 -17.31 -22.22 -4.62
CA LEU A 375 -17.09 -23.66 -4.84
C LEU A 375 -15.82 -23.91 -5.67
N VAL A 376 -15.71 -23.27 -6.84
CA VAL A 376 -14.58 -23.54 -7.73
C VAL A 376 -13.25 -22.99 -7.19
N ASN A 377 -13.27 -21.97 -6.32
CA ASN A 377 -12.07 -21.43 -5.68
C ASN A 377 -11.48 -22.35 -4.60
N LEU A 378 -12.22 -23.32 -4.08
CA LEU A 378 -11.71 -24.34 -3.18
C LEU A 378 -10.84 -25.39 -3.90
N ILE A 379 -11.09 -25.64 -5.20
CA ILE A 379 -10.34 -26.63 -5.99
C ILE A 379 -8.85 -26.28 -6.10
N PRO A 380 -8.42 -25.04 -6.51
CA PRO A 380 -7.02 -24.62 -6.52
C PRO A 380 -6.52 -24.25 -5.12
N ARG A 381 -7.33 -24.45 -4.08
CA ARG A 381 -7.05 -24.08 -2.70
C ARG A 381 -6.68 -22.59 -2.59
N PHE A 382 -7.54 -21.70 -3.12
CA PHE A 382 -7.45 -20.26 -2.86
C PHE A 382 -7.97 -19.92 -1.46
N TYR A 383 -8.93 -20.72 -0.99
CA TYR A 383 -9.47 -20.74 0.36
C TYR A 383 -9.46 -22.17 0.88
N ASP A 384 -9.35 -22.35 2.18
CA ASP A 384 -9.59 -23.67 2.82
C ASP A 384 -11.07 -23.79 3.20
N ALA A 385 -11.61 -25.00 3.09
CA ALA A 385 -12.95 -25.30 3.59
C ALA A 385 -13.00 -25.08 5.12
N THR A 386 -14.13 -24.55 5.60
CA THR A 386 -14.36 -24.37 7.04
C THR A 386 -14.69 -25.73 7.68
N GLU A 387 -15.41 -26.57 6.95
CA GLU A 387 -15.77 -27.94 7.34
C GLU A 387 -15.70 -28.86 6.12
N GLY A 388 -15.53 -30.15 6.35
CA GLY A 388 -15.41 -31.16 5.30
C GLY A 388 -14.04 -31.22 4.65
N THR A 389 -13.94 -31.93 3.53
CA THR A 389 -12.66 -32.15 2.82
C THR A 389 -12.81 -32.01 1.32
N VAL A 390 -11.88 -31.29 0.70
CA VAL A 390 -11.75 -31.20 -0.77
C VAL A 390 -10.57 -32.07 -1.18
N GLU A 391 -10.82 -33.06 -2.03
CA GLU A 391 -9.79 -33.92 -2.60
C GLU A 391 -9.57 -33.59 -4.08
N ILE A 392 -8.31 -33.56 -4.49
CA ILE A 392 -7.85 -33.29 -5.85
C ILE A 392 -7.03 -34.47 -6.34
N LEU A 393 -7.42 -35.08 -7.45
CA LEU A 393 -6.78 -36.28 -8.00
C LEU A 393 -6.57 -37.38 -6.96
N GLY A 394 -7.61 -37.57 -6.10
CA GLY A 394 -7.64 -38.60 -5.06
C GLY A 394 -6.88 -38.29 -3.77
N ARG A 395 -6.41 -37.05 -3.56
CA ARG A 395 -5.70 -36.59 -2.35
C ARG A 395 -6.33 -35.34 -1.77
N PRO A 396 -6.33 -35.13 -0.45
CA PRO A 396 -6.74 -33.86 0.13
C PRO A 396 -5.95 -32.70 -0.46
N ALA A 397 -6.60 -31.61 -0.81
CA ALA A 397 -5.96 -30.40 -1.36
C ALA A 397 -4.91 -29.83 -0.40
N ALA A 398 -5.10 -30.02 0.91
CA ALA A 398 -4.17 -29.60 1.97
C ALA A 398 -2.82 -30.33 1.94
N ASP A 399 -2.76 -31.53 1.36
CA ASP A 399 -1.57 -32.37 1.32
C ASP A 399 -0.61 -32.05 0.15
N TYR A 400 -1.04 -31.14 -0.74
CA TYR A 400 -0.23 -30.72 -1.87
C TYR A 400 0.70 -29.57 -1.54
N PRO A 401 1.99 -29.62 -1.98
CA PRO A 401 2.80 -28.41 -2.13
C PRO A 401 2.10 -27.41 -3.05
N ARG A 402 2.24 -26.10 -2.74
CA ARG A 402 1.58 -25.02 -3.49
C ARG A 402 1.83 -25.12 -5.01
N GLU A 403 3.07 -25.32 -5.42
CA GLU A 403 3.45 -25.38 -6.84
C GLU A 403 2.88 -26.63 -7.52
N ALA A 404 2.89 -27.77 -6.84
CA ALA A 404 2.36 -29.02 -7.37
C ALA A 404 0.84 -28.94 -7.59
N LEU A 405 0.08 -28.35 -6.66
CA LEU A 405 -1.36 -28.16 -6.83
C LEU A 405 -1.69 -27.20 -7.98
N ARG A 406 -1.00 -26.07 -8.03
CA ARG A 406 -1.22 -25.04 -9.06
C ARG A 406 -0.73 -25.43 -10.45
N GLY A 407 0.22 -26.37 -10.54
CA GLY A 407 0.59 -26.99 -11.80
C GLY A 407 -0.48 -27.93 -12.35
N LYS A 408 -1.35 -28.48 -11.48
CA LYS A 408 -2.41 -29.41 -11.85
C LYS A 408 -3.76 -28.74 -12.08
N VAL A 409 -4.02 -27.60 -11.44
CA VAL A 409 -5.29 -26.89 -11.49
C VAL A 409 -5.06 -25.47 -11.98
N ASN A 410 -5.54 -25.17 -13.18
CA ASN A 410 -5.50 -23.81 -13.72
C ASN A 410 -6.90 -23.18 -13.72
N VAL A 411 -6.94 -21.89 -13.43
CA VAL A 411 -8.18 -21.13 -13.29
C VAL A 411 -8.19 -19.95 -14.24
N VAL A 412 -9.25 -19.83 -15.00
CA VAL A 412 -9.60 -18.62 -15.75
C VAL A 412 -10.64 -17.86 -14.94
N MET A 413 -10.20 -16.74 -14.38
CA MET A 413 -11.06 -15.91 -13.52
C MET A 413 -12.15 -15.20 -14.32
N GLN A 414 -13.28 -14.90 -13.68
CA GLN A 414 -14.40 -14.16 -14.26
C GLN A 414 -13.94 -12.84 -14.89
N LYS A 415 -13.07 -12.08 -14.21
CA LYS A 415 -12.49 -10.85 -14.75
C LYS A 415 -11.13 -11.14 -15.36
N ALA A 416 -11.04 -11.07 -16.70
CA ALA A 416 -9.79 -11.25 -17.42
C ALA A 416 -8.74 -10.21 -17.01
N GLN A 417 -7.61 -10.66 -16.48
CA GLN A 417 -6.47 -9.83 -16.09
C GLN A 417 -5.25 -10.17 -16.93
N LEU A 418 -4.74 -9.15 -17.63
CA LEU A 418 -3.48 -9.24 -18.38
C LEU A 418 -2.46 -8.26 -17.78
N PHE A 419 -1.20 -8.64 -17.83
CA PHE A 419 -0.09 -7.83 -17.36
C PHE A 419 0.53 -7.05 -18.51
N GLY A 420 1.06 -5.86 -18.22
CA GLY A 420 1.82 -5.08 -19.18
C GLY A 420 3.05 -5.86 -19.66
N GLY A 421 3.29 -5.86 -20.98
CA GLY A 421 4.34 -6.61 -21.63
C GLY A 421 3.94 -7.00 -23.05
N THR A 422 4.09 -8.26 -23.43
CA THR A 422 3.67 -8.80 -24.73
C THR A 422 2.61 -9.90 -24.54
N ILE A 423 1.94 -10.32 -25.63
CA ILE A 423 1.07 -11.50 -25.62
C ILE A 423 1.88 -12.72 -25.19
N ARG A 424 3.06 -12.94 -25.75
CA ARG A 424 4.01 -14.00 -25.36
C ARG A 424 4.27 -14.01 -23.86
N SER A 425 4.67 -12.87 -23.29
CA SER A 425 4.98 -12.77 -21.86
C SER A 425 3.79 -13.13 -20.98
N ASN A 426 2.56 -12.79 -21.38
CA ASN A 426 1.34 -13.16 -20.68
C ASN A 426 1.04 -14.67 -20.78
N LEU A 427 1.26 -15.31 -21.92
CA LEU A 427 1.05 -16.75 -22.12
C LEU A 427 2.07 -17.59 -21.34
N LEU A 428 3.33 -17.15 -21.29
CA LEU A 428 4.40 -17.82 -20.55
C LEU A 428 4.18 -17.87 -19.03
N TRP A 429 3.21 -17.15 -18.50
CA TRP A 429 2.77 -17.33 -17.09
C TRP A 429 2.19 -18.72 -16.85
N GLY A 430 1.58 -19.35 -17.86
CA GLY A 430 1.11 -20.73 -17.76
C GLY A 430 2.26 -21.72 -17.66
N ASN A 431 3.29 -21.55 -18.48
CA ASN A 431 4.53 -22.32 -18.47
C ASN A 431 5.67 -21.49 -19.07
N LYS A 432 6.65 -21.13 -18.24
CA LYS A 432 7.79 -20.29 -18.65
C LYS A 432 8.69 -20.93 -19.72
N ASN A 433 8.64 -22.23 -19.87
CA ASN A 433 9.46 -23.02 -20.80
C ASN A 433 8.66 -23.44 -22.05
N ALA A 434 7.44 -22.94 -22.25
CA ALA A 434 6.62 -23.30 -23.40
C ALA A 434 7.27 -22.82 -24.71
N THR A 435 7.23 -23.67 -25.71
CA THR A 435 7.70 -23.35 -27.07
C THR A 435 6.65 -22.53 -27.83
N ASP A 436 7.05 -21.82 -28.87
CA ASP A 436 6.13 -21.07 -29.72
C ASP A 436 5.01 -21.94 -30.29
N ALA A 437 5.33 -23.18 -30.67
CA ALA A 437 4.34 -24.13 -31.14
C ALA A 437 3.27 -24.44 -30.09
N GLU A 438 3.67 -24.59 -28.84
CA GLU A 438 2.73 -24.80 -27.73
C GLU A 438 1.90 -23.55 -27.44
N LEU A 439 2.48 -22.34 -27.53
CA LEU A 439 1.75 -21.09 -27.41
C LEU A 439 0.68 -20.96 -28.50
N TRP A 440 1.03 -21.25 -29.75
CA TRP A 440 0.07 -21.20 -30.86
C TRP A 440 -1.03 -22.25 -30.72
N ALA A 441 -0.71 -23.49 -30.36
CA ALA A 441 -1.71 -24.53 -30.10
C ALA A 441 -2.71 -24.13 -29.00
N ALA A 442 -2.23 -23.50 -27.93
CA ALA A 442 -3.10 -22.97 -26.88
C ALA A 442 -3.97 -21.81 -27.38
N LEU A 443 -3.45 -20.93 -28.23
CA LEU A 443 -4.20 -19.84 -28.86
C LEU A 443 -5.27 -20.37 -29.82
N GLU A 444 -4.98 -21.42 -30.60
CA GLU A 444 -5.95 -22.08 -31.47
C GLU A 444 -7.10 -22.68 -30.66
N THR A 445 -6.78 -23.45 -29.62
CA THR A 445 -7.79 -24.02 -28.72
C THR A 445 -8.66 -22.94 -28.08
N ALA A 446 -8.05 -21.83 -27.63
CA ALA A 446 -8.75 -20.70 -27.02
C ALA A 446 -9.46 -19.79 -28.03
N GLN A 447 -9.49 -20.13 -29.32
CA GLN A 447 -10.06 -19.32 -30.41
C GLN A 447 -9.45 -17.93 -30.52
N ALA A 448 -8.15 -17.82 -30.18
CA ALA A 448 -7.41 -16.54 -30.13
C ALA A 448 -6.39 -16.40 -31.27
N ALA A 449 -6.05 -17.47 -31.97
CA ALA A 449 -4.98 -17.47 -32.97
C ALA A 449 -5.21 -16.46 -34.09
N GLU A 450 -6.41 -16.38 -34.63
CA GLU A 450 -6.76 -15.48 -35.74
C GLU A 450 -6.46 -14.01 -35.42
N PHE A 451 -6.97 -13.51 -34.28
CA PHE A 451 -6.74 -12.10 -33.95
C PHE A 451 -5.29 -11.80 -33.53
N VAL A 452 -4.56 -12.78 -32.99
CA VAL A 452 -3.14 -12.63 -32.65
C VAL A 452 -2.30 -12.61 -33.93
N GLN A 453 -2.59 -13.47 -34.91
CA GLN A 453 -1.93 -13.48 -36.22
C GLN A 453 -2.19 -12.18 -37.00
N ALA A 454 -3.39 -11.58 -36.85
CA ALA A 454 -3.73 -10.30 -37.47
C ALA A 454 -3.00 -9.09 -36.85
N LYS A 455 -2.32 -9.28 -35.72
CA LYS A 455 -1.50 -8.23 -35.09
C LYS A 455 -0.14 -8.11 -35.78
N PRO A 456 0.40 -6.88 -35.97
CA PRO A 456 1.68 -6.67 -36.69
C PRO A 456 2.85 -7.47 -36.14
N LEU A 457 2.92 -7.66 -34.81
CA LEU A 457 4.00 -8.36 -34.13
C LEU A 457 3.59 -9.75 -33.59
N GLY A 458 2.37 -10.23 -33.90
CA GLY A 458 1.90 -11.55 -33.48
C GLY A 458 2.00 -11.78 -31.97
N LEU A 459 2.78 -12.80 -31.57
CA LEU A 459 3.02 -13.11 -30.13
C LEU A 459 3.74 -11.98 -29.39
N ASP A 460 4.54 -11.17 -30.06
CA ASP A 460 5.32 -10.10 -29.45
C ASP A 460 4.58 -8.76 -29.46
N GLU A 461 3.30 -8.76 -29.88
CA GLU A 461 2.43 -7.58 -29.80
C GLU A 461 2.32 -7.06 -28.35
N PRO A 462 2.50 -5.74 -28.15
CA PRO A 462 2.43 -5.13 -26.82
C PRO A 462 1.04 -5.25 -26.20
N VAL A 463 1.02 -5.58 -24.91
CA VAL A 463 -0.15 -5.57 -24.04
C VAL A 463 0.01 -4.47 -23.01
N GLU A 464 -0.88 -3.48 -23.01
CA GLU A 464 -0.90 -2.44 -21.99
C GLU A 464 -1.35 -3.00 -20.64
N GLN A 465 -1.07 -2.25 -19.57
CA GLN A 465 -1.49 -2.62 -18.22
C GLN A 465 -3.01 -2.90 -18.15
N GLY A 466 -3.39 -4.10 -17.71
CA GLY A 466 -4.77 -4.56 -17.69
C GLY A 466 -5.36 -4.85 -19.07
N GLY A 467 -4.51 -4.91 -20.12
CA GLY A 467 -4.94 -5.17 -21.50
C GLY A 467 -5.84 -4.08 -22.08
N ARG A 468 -5.63 -2.80 -21.75
CA ARG A 468 -6.51 -1.68 -22.16
C ARG A 468 -6.65 -1.55 -23.68
N ASN A 469 -5.65 -1.97 -24.41
CA ASN A 469 -5.60 -2.00 -25.88
C ASN A 469 -6.28 -3.23 -26.52
N LEU A 470 -6.96 -4.07 -25.73
CA LEU A 470 -7.66 -5.27 -26.19
C LEU A 470 -9.14 -5.23 -25.79
N SER A 471 -10.00 -5.81 -26.63
CA SER A 471 -11.43 -5.99 -26.31
C SER A 471 -11.65 -6.99 -25.17
N GLY A 472 -12.81 -6.97 -24.53
CA GLY A 472 -13.15 -7.89 -23.44
C GLY A 472 -13.02 -9.36 -23.86
N GLY A 473 -13.57 -9.74 -25.02
CA GLY A 473 -13.46 -11.10 -25.57
C GLY A 473 -12.02 -11.48 -25.95
N GLN A 474 -11.20 -10.56 -26.46
CA GLN A 474 -9.78 -10.82 -26.73
C GLN A 474 -8.99 -11.09 -25.44
N LYS A 475 -9.22 -10.28 -24.38
CA LYS A 475 -8.62 -10.52 -23.06
C LYS A 475 -9.00 -11.89 -22.52
N GLN A 476 -10.27 -12.22 -22.58
CA GLN A 476 -10.78 -13.49 -22.07
C GLN A 476 -10.13 -14.68 -22.80
N ARG A 477 -10.11 -14.66 -24.14
CA ARG A 477 -9.45 -15.71 -24.93
C ARG A 477 -7.96 -15.85 -24.63
N LEU A 478 -7.24 -14.75 -24.42
CA LEU A 478 -5.82 -14.80 -24.00
C LEU A 478 -5.64 -15.37 -22.60
N THR A 479 -6.54 -15.10 -21.65
CA THR A 479 -6.47 -15.71 -20.32
C THR A 479 -6.78 -17.21 -20.35
N ILE A 480 -7.69 -17.66 -21.23
CA ILE A 480 -7.94 -19.07 -21.49
C ILE A 480 -6.70 -19.74 -22.10
N ALA A 481 -6.11 -19.13 -23.14
CA ALA A 481 -4.88 -19.63 -23.75
C ALA A 481 -3.76 -19.77 -22.72
N ARG A 482 -3.56 -18.75 -21.86
CA ARG A 482 -2.58 -18.79 -20.75
C ARG A 482 -2.79 -19.97 -19.82
N ALA A 483 -4.04 -20.28 -19.47
CA ALA A 483 -4.35 -21.42 -18.62
C ALA A 483 -4.06 -22.75 -19.31
N LEU A 484 -4.31 -22.86 -20.65
CA LEU A 484 -4.04 -24.07 -21.44
C LEU A 484 -2.54 -24.32 -21.65
N VAL A 485 -1.71 -23.27 -21.77
CA VAL A 485 -0.24 -23.40 -21.87
C VAL A 485 0.34 -24.18 -20.68
N GLY A 486 -0.28 -24.10 -19.52
CA GLY A 486 0.10 -24.84 -18.31
C GLY A 486 -0.15 -26.36 -18.38
N LYS A 487 -0.91 -26.85 -19.38
CA LYS A 487 -1.30 -28.26 -19.54
C LYS A 487 -1.86 -28.86 -18.23
N PRO A 488 -2.88 -28.25 -17.61
CA PRO A 488 -3.41 -28.71 -16.34
C PRO A 488 -4.16 -30.05 -16.45
N ASP A 489 -4.27 -30.78 -15.32
CA ASP A 489 -5.18 -31.93 -15.19
C ASP A 489 -6.65 -31.45 -15.03
N ILE A 490 -6.83 -30.26 -14.41
CA ILE A 490 -8.13 -29.63 -14.14
C ILE A 490 -8.11 -28.18 -14.61
N LEU A 491 -9.04 -27.82 -15.49
CA LEU A 491 -9.25 -26.45 -15.97
C LEU A 491 -10.55 -25.89 -15.42
N ILE A 492 -10.51 -24.74 -14.78
CA ILE A 492 -11.68 -24.04 -14.28
C ILE A 492 -11.91 -22.78 -15.11
N LEU A 493 -13.12 -22.66 -15.67
CA LEU A 493 -13.59 -21.52 -16.43
C LEU A 493 -14.70 -20.82 -15.61
N ASP A 494 -14.32 -19.82 -14.79
CA ASP A 494 -15.27 -19.09 -13.94
C ASP A 494 -15.92 -17.95 -14.73
N ASP A 495 -17.19 -18.16 -15.15
CA ASP A 495 -18.03 -17.26 -15.96
C ASP A 495 -17.29 -16.64 -17.17
N SER A 496 -16.31 -17.39 -17.68
CA SER A 496 -15.40 -16.92 -18.74
C SER A 496 -16.09 -16.77 -20.11
N ALA A 497 -17.24 -17.42 -20.29
CA ALA A 497 -18.05 -17.34 -21.51
C ALA A 497 -18.90 -16.06 -21.59
N SER A 498 -19.08 -15.31 -20.49
CA SER A 498 -19.93 -14.11 -20.46
C SER A 498 -19.43 -12.99 -21.38
N ALA A 499 -18.11 -12.91 -21.61
CA ALA A 499 -17.47 -11.96 -22.51
C ALA A 499 -17.33 -12.45 -23.96
N LEU A 500 -17.73 -13.69 -24.26
CA LEU A 500 -17.65 -14.30 -25.58
C LEU A 500 -19.02 -14.29 -26.27
N ASP A 501 -19.01 -14.18 -27.60
CA ASP A 501 -20.20 -14.47 -28.41
C ASP A 501 -20.51 -15.97 -28.44
N TYR A 502 -21.73 -16.32 -28.78
CA TYR A 502 -22.19 -17.70 -28.76
C TYR A 502 -21.41 -18.65 -29.68
N ALA A 503 -20.98 -18.15 -30.84
CA ALA A 503 -20.23 -18.95 -31.81
C ALA A 503 -18.82 -19.27 -31.29
N THR A 504 -18.14 -18.26 -30.75
CA THR A 504 -16.81 -18.42 -30.15
C THR A 504 -16.85 -19.33 -28.91
N ASP A 505 -17.87 -19.20 -28.05
CA ASP A 505 -18.05 -20.08 -26.89
C ASP A 505 -18.30 -21.54 -27.30
N ALA A 506 -19.15 -21.78 -28.30
CA ALA A 506 -19.41 -23.14 -28.82
C ALA A 506 -18.14 -23.74 -29.46
N ALA A 507 -17.38 -22.96 -30.25
CA ALA A 507 -16.12 -23.40 -30.85
C ALA A 507 -15.05 -23.72 -29.78
N LEU A 508 -14.94 -22.89 -28.74
CA LEU A 508 -14.04 -23.12 -27.61
C LEU A 508 -14.36 -24.45 -26.90
N ARG A 509 -15.63 -24.67 -26.55
CA ARG A 509 -16.06 -25.93 -25.90
C ARG A 509 -15.77 -27.16 -26.76
N LYS A 510 -16.03 -27.08 -28.07
CA LYS A 510 -15.70 -28.14 -29.01
C LYS A 510 -14.21 -28.41 -29.07
N ALA A 511 -13.37 -27.35 -29.08
CA ALA A 511 -11.92 -27.47 -29.08
C ALA A 511 -11.40 -28.09 -27.77
N LEU A 512 -11.95 -27.70 -26.62
CA LEU A 512 -11.61 -28.27 -25.31
C LEU A 512 -11.95 -29.76 -25.23
N ALA A 513 -13.12 -30.16 -25.70
CA ALA A 513 -13.56 -31.55 -25.74
C ALA A 513 -12.73 -32.43 -26.69
N ALA A 514 -12.08 -31.83 -27.70
CA ALA A 514 -11.20 -32.52 -28.65
C ALA A 514 -9.76 -32.65 -28.19
N LEU A 515 -9.38 -32.03 -27.04
CA LEU A 515 -8.02 -32.13 -26.52
C LEU A 515 -7.68 -33.57 -26.15
N PRO A 516 -6.49 -34.06 -26.54
CA PRO A 516 -6.02 -35.38 -26.14
C PRO A 516 -5.71 -35.41 -24.66
N GLY A 517 -6.18 -36.46 -23.95
CA GLY A 517 -5.90 -36.66 -22.54
C GLY A 517 -7.16 -36.67 -21.66
N SER A 518 -6.96 -36.67 -20.35
CA SER A 518 -8.02 -36.72 -19.34
C SER A 518 -8.26 -35.36 -18.70
N LEU A 519 -8.25 -34.28 -19.49
CA LEU A 519 -8.51 -32.92 -18.97
C LEU A 519 -9.94 -32.85 -18.38
N THR A 520 -10.02 -32.55 -17.12
CA THR A 520 -11.31 -32.30 -16.43
C THR A 520 -11.61 -30.80 -16.50
N VAL A 521 -12.79 -30.42 -16.98
CA VAL A 521 -13.15 -29.02 -17.17
C VAL A 521 -14.33 -28.65 -16.28
N PHE A 522 -14.15 -27.63 -15.43
CA PHE A 522 -15.24 -27.00 -14.69
C PHE A 522 -15.68 -25.74 -15.43
N ILE A 523 -16.94 -25.68 -15.82
CA ILE A 523 -17.55 -24.52 -16.50
C ILE A 523 -18.58 -23.91 -15.55
N VAL A 524 -18.24 -22.76 -14.98
CA VAL A 524 -19.19 -21.97 -14.23
C VAL A 524 -19.90 -21.03 -15.19
N SER A 525 -21.21 -21.10 -15.26
CA SER A 525 -22.00 -20.24 -16.14
C SER A 525 -23.38 -19.95 -15.56
N GLN A 526 -23.89 -18.76 -15.89
CA GLN A 526 -25.30 -18.43 -15.66
C GLN A 526 -26.18 -18.86 -16.86
N ARG A 527 -25.56 -19.25 -17.99
CA ARG A 527 -26.23 -19.63 -19.22
C ARG A 527 -26.42 -21.16 -19.26
N ALA A 528 -27.68 -21.64 -19.19
CA ALA A 528 -27.96 -23.06 -19.29
C ALA A 528 -27.49 -23.66 -20.63
N ALA A 529 -27.55 -22.87 -21.72
CA ALA A 529 -27.07 -23.29 -23.06
C ALA A 529 -25.57 -23.67 -23.07
N SER A 530 -24.77 -23.07 -22.25
CA SER A 530 -23.32 -23.38 -22.16
C SER A 530 -23.04 -24.72 -21.47
N LEU A 531 -24.00 -25.27 -20.74
CA LEU A 531 -23.83 -26.45 -19.89
C LEU A 531 -24.61 -27.69 -20.37
N GLN A 532 -25.40 -27.58 -21.43
CA GLN A 532 -26.26 -28.69 -21.92
C GLN A 532 -25.51 -29.99 -22.25
N HIS A 533 -24.24 -29.86 -22.64
CA HIS A 533 -23.40 -31.02 -23.01
C HIS A 533 -22.39 -31.40 -21.90
N ALA A 534 -22.57 -30.86 -20.69
CA ALA A 534 -21.74 -31.27 -19.55
C ALA A 534 -22.12 -32.69 -19.12
N ASP A 535 -21.13 -33.49 -18.73
CA ASP A 535 -21.32 -34.84 -18.22
C ASP A 535 -22.08 -34.82 -16.89
N GLN A 536 -21.89 -33.76 -16.12
CA GLN A 536 -22.54 -33.55 -14.85
C GLN A 536 -22.72 -32.04 -14.61
N ILE A 537 -23.89 -31.65 -14.11
CA ILE A 537 -24.21 -30.27 -13.76
C ILE A 537 -24.54 -30.20 -12.27
N LEU A 538 -23.87 -29.29 -11.56
CA LEU A 538 -24.12 -28.91 -10.18
C LEU A 538 -25.03 -27.68 -10.17
N VAL A 539 -26.19 -27.79 -9.57
CA VAL A 539 -27.15 -26.69 -9.39
C VAL A 539 -27.02 -26.17 -7.97
N LEU A 540 -26.55 -24.93 -7.84
CA LEU A 540 -26.37 -24.26 -6.55
C LEU A 540 -27.48 -23.25 -6.31
N ASP A 541 -28.06 -23.29 -5.12
CA ASP A 541 -29.01 -22.30 -4.63
C ASP A 541 -28.74 -22.00 -3.17
N ASP A 542 -28.57 -20.72 -2.83
CA ASP A 542 -28.26 -20.22 -1.48
C ASP A 542 -27.13 -21.02 -0.77
N GLY A 543 -26.05 -21.27 -1.48
CA GLY A 543 -24.87 -21.98 -0.96
C GLY A 543 -25.07 -23.50 -0.80
N ARG A 544 -26.14 -24.09 -1.29
CA ARG A 544 -26.43 -25.54 -1.21
C ARG A 544 -26.47 -26.17 -2.59
N LEU A 545 -26.12 -27.46 -2.66
CA LEU A 545 -26.27 -28.27 -3.86
C LEU A 545 -27.72 -28.81 -3.92
N VAL A 546 -28.55 -28.19 -4.76
CA VAL A 546 -29.97 -28.55 -4.89
C VAL A 546 -30.27 -29.49 -6.05
N GLY A 547 -29.29 -29.70 -6.94
CA GLY A 547 -29.41 -30.63 -8.06
C GLY A 547 -28.07 -31.12 -8.57
N LEU A 548 -27.97 -32.39 -8.92
CA LEU A 548 -26.78 -33.04 -9.45
C LEU A 548 -27.20 -34.06 -10.52
N GLY A 549 -26.76 -33.91 -11.76
CA GLY A 549 -27.08 -34.81 -12.85
C GLY A 549 -26.76 -34.24 -14.23
N THR A 550 -27.23 -34.91 -15.28
CA THR A 550 -27.16 -34.40 -16.66
C THR A 550 -28.26 -33.36 -16.92
N HIS A 551 -28.13 -32.64 -18.02
CA HIS A 551 -29.14 -31.66 -18.47
C HIS A 551 -30.56 -32.26 -18.45
N ASP A 552 -30.75 -33.43 -19.11
CA ASP A 552 -32.07 -34.07 -19.25
C ASP A 552 -32.62 -34.56 -17.92
N GLN A 553 -31.76 -35.07 -17.03
CA GLN A 553 -32.15 -35.47 -15.68
C GLN A 553 -32.60 -34.27 -14.83
N LEU A 554 -31.85 -33.19 -14.86
CA LEU A 554 -32.12 -32.01 -14.04
C LEU A 554 -33.38 -31.26 -14.49
N ARG A 555 -33.70 -31.29 -15.78
CA ARG A 555 -34.96 -30.74 -16.30
C ARG A 555 -36.20 -31.44 -15.73
N GLN A 556 -36.05 -32.69 -15.34
CA GLN A 556 -37.15 -33.49 -14.79
C GLN A 556 -37.18 -33.51 -13.26
N SER A 557 -35.99 -33.41 -12.62
CA SER A 557 -35.82 -33.64 -11.18
C SER A 557 -35.54 -32.40 -10.35
N CYS A 558 -35.07 -31.29 -10.96
CA CYS A 558 -34.63 -30.09 -10.24
C CYS A 558 -35.44 -28.85 -10.67
N PRO A 559 -36.41 -28.41 -9.86
CA PRO A 559 -37.24 -27.23 -10.18
C PRO A 559 -36.43 -25.96 -10.40
N VAL A 560 -35.36 -25.76 -9.62
CA VAL A 560 -34.46 -24.59 -9.75
C VAL A 560 -33.75 -24.58 -11.11
N TYR A 561 -33.30 -25.73 -11.59
CA TYR A 561 -32.67 -25.84 -12.91
C TYR A 561 -33.66 -25.57 -14.05
N GLU A 562 -34.87 -26.12 -13.95
CA GLU A 562 -35.93 -25.91 -14.95
C GLU A 562 -36.36 -24.45 -15.01
N GLU A 563 -36.49 -23.77 -13.87
CA GLU A 563 -36.78 -22.33 -13.81
C GLU A 563 -35.70 -21.51 -14.50
N ILE A 564 -34.42 -21.79 -14.20
CA ILE A 564 -33.29 -21.12 -14.86
C ILE A 564 -33.32 -21.36 -16.37
N TYR A 565 -33.58 -22.60 -16.80
CA TYR A 565 -33.67 -22.96 -18.21
C TYR A 565 -34.81 -22.24 -18.91
N GLU A 566 -36.03 -22.33 -18.37
CA GLU A 566 -37.22 -21.70 -18.94
C GLU A 566 -37.09 -20.17 -19.03
N SER A 567 -36.49 -19.53 -18.04
CA SER A 567 -36.28 -18.08 -18.05
C SER A 567 -35.41 -17.60 -19.21
N GLN A 568 -34.56 -18.48 -19.75
CA GLN A 568 -33.65 -18.16 -20.85
C GLN A 568 -34.20 -18.51 -22.23
N PHE A 569 -35.08 -19.52 -22.34
CA PHE A 569 -35.55 -20.02 -23.61
C PHE A 569 -37.02 -19.64 -23.94
N LYS A 570 -37.89 -19.45 -22.93
CA LYS A 570 -39.25 -18.95 -23.17
C LYS A 570 -39.37 -17.50 -23.65
N LYS A 571 -38.36 -16.66 -23.41
CA LYS A 571 -38.32 -15.28 -23.95
C LYS A 571 -37.94 -15.17 -25.43
N GLY A 572 -37.46 -16.26 -26.06
CA GLY A 572 -37.09 -16.28 -27.47
C GLY A 572 -38.23 -16.49 -28.45
N ASP A 573 -39.38 -17.06 -28.02
CA ASP A 573 -40.51 -17.38 -28.90
C ASP A 573 -41.60 -16.27 -29.02
N VAL A 574 -41.45 -15.14 -28.31
CA VAL A 574 -42.41 -14.01 -28.35
C VAL A 574 -41.98 -12.90 -29.33
N GLN A 575 -40.84 -13.07 -30.02
CA GLN A 575 -40.40 -12.15 -31.09
C GLN A 575 -40.06 -12.93 -32.36
N ARG A 576 -41.07 -13.57 -32.96
CA ARG A 576 -41.13 -13.91 -34.38
C ARG A 576 -42.43 -13.41 -34.99
#